data_306830220c553882f61591fc43597120
#
_entry.id   306830220c553882f61591fc43597120
#
_cell.length_a   1.000
_cell.length_b   1.000
_cell.length_c   1.000
_cell.angle_alpha   90.00
_cell.angle_beta   90.00
_cell.angle_gamma   90.00
#
_symmetry.space_group_name_H-M   'P 1'
#
loop_
_entity.id
_entity.type
_entity.pdbx_description
1 polymer ?
#
loop_
_entity_poly.entity_id
_entity_poly.type
_entity_poly.pdbx_seq_one_letter_code
_entity_poly.pdbx_strand_id
1 'polypeptide(L)'
;MRQITRALVLFIALAMIATACGDDTSDDTTTTTAGDTGQATTTTAPDAATTTTTAGEPMEPYLFAASLPLTGDFAIPGSKHNDGYAFCVEEINRLGGLDGHQVQYLGDDNQSTPEQTVAQIQRHIDVEGADVLLGTFSSLLTFPASTEALNAGMVYPVPSGGALRIWERGYDNIFYFQQNAAELIGFSPLAMIEYYVEQGIIDETPASVAIVDADDFFASAIVTGLVGGDVRLPGGGDVIAQVPGFLNDPRFSATEVVFQETWPIPFTDWITLANGMKNSGAEMVFAATASPDETISLVNAMATVDYQPKLVWMSQGAQSEFRDTLAGNEQHITVHASWHPLANYASTLAGQDYTNQDFIDGFTASFGRPPDEDEAIPFAVCQGMSQAILGAGSADNAAMKDWLRARTADDPVTSVLGDFYWDDRGLPIERSHIMVQWQDGELVFVYPVGDFPGTVDLVFPKADFE
;
A
#
# COMPACT_ATOMS: atom_id res chain seq x y z
N MET A 1 27.11 -34.83 36.76
CA MET A 1 27.81 -34.32 37.94
C MET A 1 28.05 -32.85 37.79
N ARG A 2 27.69 -32.10 38.83
CA ARG A 2 27.80 -30.64 39.07
C ARG A 2 26.89 -29.79 38.23
N GLN A 3 25.71 -29.37 38.65
CA GLN A 3 25.19 -28.60 39.79
C GLN A 3 25.79 -27.18 39.96
N ILE A 4 24.79 -26.24 39.84
CA ILE A 4 24.56 -25.06 40.71
C ILE A 4 25.34 -23.81 40.27
N THR A 5 24.71 -22.66 40.01
CA THR A 5 24.17 -21.78 41.06
C THR A 5 23.15 -20.76 40.49
N ARG A 6 22.05 -20.64 41.20
CA ARG A 6 21.06 -19.55 41.11
C ARG A 6 21.62 -18.31 41.79
N ALA A 7 21.41 -17.13 41.26
CA ALA A 7 21.44 -15.89 42.02
C ALA A 7 20.16 -15.11 41.80
N LEU A 8 19.39 -15.05 42.84
CA LEU A 8 18.22 -14.27 43.12
C LEU A 8 18.68 -12.87 43.52
N VAL A 9 18.15 -11.80 42.94
CA VAL A 9 18.24 -10.45 43.50
C VAL A 9 16.83 -9.86 43.60
N LEU A 10 16.59 -9.46 44.83
CA LEU A 10 15.32 -9.07 45.45
C LEU A 10 15.04 -7.58 45.23
N PHE A 11 13.77 -7.26 45.13
CA PHE A 11 13.05 -5.99 45.22
C PHE A 11 13.60 -4.93 46.20
N ILE A 12 13.43 -3.64 45.82
CA ILE A 12 12.99 -2.59 46.73
C ILE A 12 12.01 -1.68 46.03
N ALA A 13 10.77 -1.68 46.51
CA ALA A 13 9.74 -0.69 46.26
C ALA A 13 9.91 0.49 47.22
N LEU A 14 9.80 1.70 46.75
CA LEU A 14 9.66 2.86 47.65
C LEU A 14 8.47 3.72 47.18
N ALA A 15 7.41 3.64 47.94
CA ALA A 15 6.26 4.52 47.92
C ALA A 15 6.57 5.83 48.65
N MET A 16 6.25 6.97 48.03
CA MET A 16 6.09 8.22 48.80
C MET A 16 4.70 8.81 48.51
N ILE A 17 3.94 8.84 49.59
CA ILE A 17 2.70 9.59 49.79
C ILE A 17 3.10 10.99 50.24
N ALA A 18 2.51 12.03 49.65
CA ALA A 18 2.46 13.34 50.24
C ALA A 18 1.08 13.94 50.00
N THR A 19 0.32 13.95 51.09
CA THR A 19 -0.91 14.71 51.34
C THR A 19 -0.56 16.17 51.58
N ALA A 20 -1.36 17.09 51.05
CA ALA A 20 -1.58 18.38 51.65
C ALA A 20 -2.96 18.90 51.28
N CYS A 21 -3.79 19.01 52.31
CA CYS A 21 -5.05 19.77 52.36
C CYS A 21 -4.81 21.28 52.38
N GLY A 22 -5.79 22.05 51.95
CA GLY A 22 -5.88 23.49 52.14
C GLY A 22 -7.24 23.98 51.69
N ASP A 23 -8.12 24.09 52.67
CA ASP A 23 -9.42 24.76 52.75
C ASP A 23 -9.29 26.28 52.55
N ASP A 24 -10.27 26.96 52.04
CA ASP A 24 -11.27 27.79 52.76
C ASP A 24 -12.02 28.75 51.79
N THR A 25 -13.34 28.64 51.78
CA THR A 25 -14.38 29.63 52.17
C THR A 25 -14.24 31.06 51.60
N SER A 26 -15.23 31.72 51.14
CA SER A 26 -16.57 32.01 51.57
C SER A 26 -17.26 32.97 50.61
N ASP A 27 -18.55 32.80 50.52
CA ASP A 27 -19.66 33.77 50.66
C ASP A 27 -19.48 35.19 50.12
N ASP A 28 -20.40 35.66 49.30
CA ASP A 28 -21.53 36.42 49.88
C ASP A 28 -22.64 36.78 48.87
N THR A 29 -23.79 36.61 49.30
CA THR A 29 -25.13 37.05 48.92
C THR A 29 -25.19 38.55 48.63
N THR A 30 -26.02 39.00 47.69
CA THR A 30 -27.08 40.00 48.05
C THR A 30 -28.17 40.15 47.00
N THR A 31 -29.33 39.91 47.46
CA THR A 31 -30.67 40.24 47.06
C THR A 31 -30.91 41.76 46.81
N THR A 32 -31.84 42.11 45.93
CA THR A 32 -33.06 42.90 46.11
C THR A 32 -33.58 43.49 44.82
N THR A 33 -34.72 43.32 44.49
CA THR A 33 -36.14 43.67 44.70
C THR A 33 -36.68 44.54 43.56
N ALA A 34 -37.70 44.01 42.94
CA ALA A 34 -39.08 44.49 42.76
C ALA A 34 -39.42 45.77 41.97
N GLY A 35 -40.39 45.55 41.12
CA GLY A 35 -41.47 46.49 40.74
C GLY A 35 -41.28 46.94 39.27
N ASP A 36 -42.24 46.91 38.41
CA ASP A 36 -43.63 47.19 38.50
C ASP A 36 -44.36 46.76 37.19
N THR A 37 -45.63 46.62 37.35
CA THR A 37 -46.69 46.30 36.40
C THR A 37 -46.70 47.01 35.06
N GLY A 38 -46.96 46.26 34.01
CA GLY A 38 -47.35 46.72 32.70
C GLY A 38 -48.15 45.66 31.94
N GLN A 39 -49.47 45.78 32.01
CA GLN A 39 -50.45 44.97 31.32
C GLN A 39 -50.47 45.32 29.83
N ALA A 40 -50.20 44.35 28.95
CA ALA A 40 -50.43 44.47 27.53
C ALA A 40 -50.95 43.16 26.94
N THR A 41 -52.05 43.27 26.32
CA THR A 41 -52.94 42.47 25.52
C THR A 41 -52.32 41.33 24.74
N THR A 42 -52.85 40.12 24.93
CA THR A 42 -52.73 38.92 24.16
C THR A 42 -53.23 39.08 22.72
N THR A 43 -52.32 38.86 21.77
CA THR A 43 -52.71 38.51 20.40
C THR A 43 -52.15 37.12 20.15
N THR A 44 -53.05 36.15 20.07
CA THR A 44 -52.74 34.76 19.71
C THR A 44 -52.38 34.69 18.23
N ALA A 45 -51.12 34.38 17.93
CA ALA A 45 -50.69 33.87 16.61
C ALA A 45 -50.68 32.34 16.66
N PRO A 46 -51.00 31.63 15.55
CA PRO A 46 -51.06 30.18 15.59
C PRO A 46 -49.69 29.55 15.71
N ASP A 47 -49.63 28.56 16.57
CA ASP A 47 -48.46 27.67 16.77
C ASP A 47 -47.95 27.16 15.44
N ALA A 48 -46.76 27.62 15.02
CA ALA A 48 -45.94 26.90 14.08
C ALA A 48 -45.42 25.66 14.82
N ALA A 49 -45.90 24.51 14.42
CA ALA A 49 -45.35 23.24 14.90
C ALA A 49 -43.87 23.19 14.53
N THR A 50 -43.00 23.45 15.48
CA THR A 50 -41.56 23.18 15.38
C THR A 50 -41.43 21.65 15.38
N THR A 51 -41.28 21.06 14.22
CA THR A 51 -40.86 19.68 14.10
C THR A 51 -39.42 19.64 14.62
N THR A 52 -39.27 19.31 15.90
CA THR A 52 -37.98 18.93 16.47
C THR A 52 -37.66 17.58 15.84
N THR A 53 -36.83 17.58 14.79
CA THR A 53 -36.20 16.36 14.32
C THR A 53 -35.29 15.95 15.48
N THR A 54 -35.70 14.95 16.23
CA THR A 54 -34.82 14.26 17.19
C THR A 54 -33.70 13.68 16.37
N ALA A 55 -32.49 14.23 16.45
CA ALA A 55 -31.31 13.55 15.95
C ALA A 55 -31.31 12.20 16.67
N GLY A 56 -31.34 11.12 15.89
CA GLY A 56 -31.19 9.76 16.42
C GLY A 56 -29.90 9.67 17.24
N GLU A 57 -29.84 8.79 18.19
CA GLU A 57 -28.59 8.50 18.90
C GLU A 57 -27.52 8.14 17.84
N PRO A 58 -26.27 8.60 18.00
CA PRO A 58 -25.19 8.22 17.09
C PRO A 58 -25.09 6.69 17.03
N MET A 59 -25.02 6.15 15.82
CA MET A 59 -24.79 4.72 15.62
C MET A 59 -23.37 4.37 16.08
N GLU A 60 -23.16 3.15 16.60
CA GLU A 60 -21.83 2.67 16.98
C GLU A 60 -20.90 2.72 15.75
N PRO A 61 -19.68 3.26 15.86
CA PRO A 61 -18.78 3.37 14.73
C PRO A 61 -18.30 2.01 14.27
N TYR A 62 -18.03 1.86 12.97
CA TYR A 62 -17.28 0.72 12.46
C TYR A 62 -15.80 0.85 12.80
N LEU A 63 -15.15 -0.25 13.19
CA LEU A 63 -13.73 -0.31 13.45
C LEU A 63 -12.98 -0.95 12.25
N PHE A 64 -12.16 -0.14 11.59
CA PHE A 64 -11.22 -0.58 10.54
C PHE A 64 -9.85 -0.77 11.17
N ALA A 65 -9.25 -1.96 11.04
CA ALA A 65 -7.98 -2.27 11.67
C ALA A 65 -6.94 -2.78 10.68
N ALA A 66 -5.71 -2.28 10.81
CA ALA A 66 -4.56 -2.66 9.99
C ALA A 66 -3.34 -3.01 10.85
N SER A 67 -2.64 -4.07 10.47
CA SER A 67 -1.31 -4.41 10.99
C SER A 67 -0.28 -4.03 9.94
N LEU A 68 0.53 -3.00 10.19
CA LEU A 68 1.41 -2.38 9.19
C LEU A 68 2.87 -2.35 9.65
N PRO A 69 3.85 -2.46 8.76
CA PRO A 69 5.25 -2.37 9.11
C PRO A 69 5.66 -0.89 9.26
N LEU A 70 5.36 -0.27 10.41
CA LEU A 70 5.71 1.13 10.67
C LEU A 70 7.18 1.29 11.08
N THR A 71 7.83 0.19 11.44
CA THR A 71 9.27 0.09 11.71
C THR A 71 9.86 -1.15 11.04
N GLY A 72 11.20 -1.22 10.92
CA GLY A 72 11.93 -2.33 10.29
C GLY A 72 12.11 -2.12 8.79
N ASP A 73 12.36 -3.21 8.05
CA ASP A 73 12.81 -3.20 6.65
C ASP A 73 11.78 -2.63 5.65
N PHE A 74 10.51 -2.57 6.03
CA PHE A 74 9.42 -2.06 5.20
C PHE A 74 8.79 -0.78 5.77
N ALA A 75 9.53 -0.02 6.60
CA ALA A 75 8.97 1.14 7.30
C ALA A 75 8.50 2.27 6.38
N ILE A 76 9.20 2.53 5.26
CA ILE A 76 8.83 3.58 4.31
C ILE A 76 7.44 3.29 3.72
N PRO A 77 7.21 2.20 2.97
CA PRO A 77 5.88 1.92 2.43
C PRO A 77 4.83 1.65 3.52
N GLY A 78 5.22 1.04 4.63
CA GLY A 78 4.29 0.77 5.75
C GLY A 78 3.74 2.03 6.38
N SER A 79 4.56 3.05 6.59
CA SER A 79 4.12 4.35 7.11
C SER A 79 3.19 5.07 6.14
N LYS A 80 3.50 5.03 4.83
CA LYS A 80 2.64 5.60 3.79
C LYS A 80 1.31 4.87 3.66
N HIS A 81 1.30 3.55 3.80
CA HIS A 81 0.07 2.77 3.87
C HIS A 81 -0.79 3.19 5.05
N ASN A 82 -0.19 3.44 6.20
CA ASN A 82 -0.91 3.96 7.37
C ASN A 82 -1.53 5.34 7.09
N ASP A 83 -0.78 6.25 6.49
CA ASP A 83 -1.27 7.58 6.12
C ASP A 83 -2.45 7.49 5.14
N GLY A 84 -2.36 6.63 4.12
CA GLY A 84 -3.42 6.41 3.15
C GLY A 84 -4.71 5.85 3.76
N TYR A 85 -4.62 4.88 4.67
CA TYR A 85 -5.78 4.37 5.40
C TYR A 85 -6.38 5.40 6.34
N ALA A 86 -5.54 6.08 7.12
CA ALA A 86 -6.00 7.12 8.04
C ALA A 86 -6.73 8.24 7.31
N PHE A 87 -6.18 8.69 6.19
CA PHE A 87 -6.80 9.73 5.36
C PHE A 87 -8.13 9.26 4.75
N CYS A 88 -8.20 8.01 4.27
CA CYS A 88 -9.46 7.48 3.75
C CYS A 88 -10.57 7.50 4.82
N VAL A 89 -10.26 7.09 6.05
CA VAL A 89 -11.22 7.10 7.16
C VAL A 89 -11.61 8.55 7.54
N GLU A 90 -10.66 9.49 7.53
CA GLU A 90 -10.95 10.91 7.73
C GLU A 90 -11.96 11.41 6.68
N GLU A 91 -11.73 11.09 5.40
CA GLU A 91 -12.61 11.49 4.30
C GLU A 91 -13.99 10.82 4.37
N ILE A 92 -14.08 9.52 4.69
CA ILE A 92 -15.36 8.85 4.92
C ILE A 92 -16.16 9.59 5.98
N ASN A 93 -15.54 9.94 7.09
CA ASN A 93 -16.20 10.64 8.19
C ASN A 93 -16.59 12.07 7.81
N ARG A 94 -15.75 12.77 7.05
CA ARG A 94 -16.05 14.09 6.49
C ARG A 94 -17.27 14.07 5.55
N LEU A 95 -17.41 12.99 4.78
CA LEU A 95 -18.54 12.77 3.87
C LEU A 95 -19.81 12.27 4.57
N GLY A 96 -19.79 12.02 5.87
CA GLY A 96 -20.97 11.68 6.69
C GLY A 96 -20.98 10.24 7.20
N GLY A 97 -19.93 9.47 6.98
CA GLY A 97 -19.81 8.08 7.41
C GLY A 97 -20.43 7.09 6.43
N LEU A 98 -20.59 5.85 6.86
CA LEU A 98 -21.18 4.74 6.10
C LEU A 98 -22.54 4.37 6.69
N ASP A 99 -23.62 4.61 5.96
CA ASP A 99 -25.01 4.37 6.42
C ASP A 99 -25.31 4.96 7.81
N GLY A 100 -24.69 6.10 8.16
CA GLY A 100 -24.87 6.80 9.44
C GLY A 100 -23.88 6.37 10.53
N HIS A 101 -23.04 5.37 10.29
CA HIS A 101 -21.93 4.99 11.16
C HIS A 101 -20.69 5.83 10.85
N GLN A 102 -20.05 6.40 11.86
CA GLN A 102 -18.69 6.90 11.73
C GLN A 102 -17.73 5.71 11.63
N VAL A 103 -16.52 5.94 11.13
CA VAL A 103 -15.47 4.93 11.07
C VAL A 103 -14.34 5.30 12.01
N GLN A 104 -13.84 4.33 12.76
CA GLN A 104 -12.62 4.44 13.56
C GLN A 104 -11.51 3.66 12.87
N TYR A 105 -10.30 4.16 12.95
CA TYR A 105 -9.11 3.50 12.39
C TYR A 105 -8.15 3.09 13.50
N LEU A 106 -7.66 1.85 13.43
CA LEU A 106 -6.62 1.30 14.29
C LEU A 106 -5.47 0.76 13.43
N GLY A 107 -4.32 1.44 13.46
CA GLY A 107 -3.09 1.00 12.81
C GLY A 107 -2.05 0.58 13.83
N ASP A 108 -1.51 -0.64 13.73
CA ASP A 108 -0.50 -1.17 14.64
C ASP A 108 0.79 -1.51 13.91
N ASP A 109 1.95 -1.24 14.57
CA ASP A 109 3.28 -1.55 14.07
C ASP A 109 3.64 -3.04 14.23
N ASN A 110 3.68 -3.78 13.13
CA ASN A 110 4.10 -5.19 13.12
C ASN A 110 5.62 -5.39 13.02
N GLN A 111 6.39 -4.30 13.03
CA GLN A 111 7.86 -4.31 13.00
C GLN A 111 8.45 -5.09 11.81
N SER A 112 7.75 -5.10 10.68
CA SER A 112 8.12 -5.84 9.46
C SER A 112 8.28 -7.36 9.70
N THR A 113 7.58 -7.95 10.70
CA THR A 113 7.72 -9.38 11.03
C THR A 113 6.42 -10.16 10.88
N PRO A 114 6.46 -11.39 10.31
CA PRO A 114 5.30 -12.26 10.19
C PRO A 114 4.64 -12.60 11.54
N GLU A 115 5.44 -12.81 12.58
CA GLU A 115 4.97 -13.19 13.92
C GLU A 115 4.15 -12.08 14.56
N GLN A 116 4.60 -10.83 14.47
CA GLN A 116 3.84 -9.68 14.98
C GLN A 116 2.60 -9.44 14.16
N THR A 117 2.67 -9.59 12.83
CA THR A 117 1.51 -9.48 11.95
C THR A 117 0.40 -10.43 12.38
N VAL A 118 0.72 -11.71 12.56
CA VAL A 118 -0.25 -12.73 13.01
C VAL A 118 -0.85 -12.35 14.36
N ALA A 119 0.00 -12.01 15.34
CA ALA A 119 -0.47 -11.66 16.68
C ALA A 119 -1.40 -10.45 16.69
N GLN A 120 -1.12 -9.44 15.86
CA GLN A 120 -1.94 -8.24 15.76
C GLN A 120 -3.27 -8.51 15.04
N ILE A 121 -3.27 -9.26 13.93
CA ILE A 121 -4.52 -9.65 13.26
C ILE A 121 -5.43 -10.40 14.22
N GLN A 122 -4.90 -11.38 14.96
CA GLN A 122 -5.67 -12.11 15.98
C GLN A 122 -6.21 -11.15 17.06
N ARG A 123 -5.41 -10.19 17.54
CA ARG A 123 -5.85 -9.19 18.51
C ARG A 123 -6.94 -8.29 17.93
N HIS A 124 -6.80 -7.80 16.70
CA HIS A 124 -7.81 -6.97 16.04
C HIS A 124 -9.16 -7.69 15.97
N ILE A 125 -9.15 -9.00 15.69
CA ILE A 125 -10.35 -9.83 15.60
C ILE A 125 -10.93 -10.12 16.98
N ASP A 126 -10.13 -10.70 17.88
CA ASP A 126 -10.62 -11.34 19.10
C ASP A 126 -10.78 -10.36 20.27
N VAL A 127 -10.03 -9.26 20.28
CA VAL A 127 -9.95 -8.31 21.40
C VAL A 127 -10.55 -6.96 21.05
N GLU A 128 -10.14 -6.40 19.91
CA GLU A 128 -10.60 -5.06 19.49
C GLU A 128 -11.97 -5.13 18.80
N GLY A 129 -12.35 -6.28 18.25
CA GLY A 129 -13.63 -6.49 17.58
C GLY A 129 -13.74 -5.74 16.27
N ALA A 130 -12.66 -5.75 15.47
CA ALA A 130 -12.63 -5.09 14.16
C ALA A 130 -13.76 -5.58 13.25
N ASP A 131 -14.51 -4.66 12.66
CA ASP A 131 -15.53 -4.96 11.66
C ASP A 131 -14.88 -5.24 10.29
N VAL A 132 -13.80 -4.52 9.98
CA VAL A 132 -13.05 -4.63 8.73
C VAL A 132 -11.57 -4.76 9.03
N LEU A 133 -10.94 -5.78 8.47
CA LEU A 133 -9.49 -5.85 8.37
C LEU A 133 -9.04 -5.12 7.11
N LEU A 134 -8.03 -4.29 7.24
CA LEU A 134 -7.30 -3.67 6.14
C LEU A 134 -5.96 -4.37 5.96
N GLY A 135 -5.58 -4.65 4.72
CA GLY A 135 -4.40 -5.44 4.42
C GLY A 135 -3.09 -4.76 4.77
N THR A 136 -2.06 -5.57 4.93
CA THR A 136 -0.69 -5.12 5.25
C THR A 136 0.15 -4.89 3.99
N PHE A 137 1.33 -4.30 4.13
CA PHE A 137 2.44 -4.35 3.17
C PHE A 137 3.33 -5.53 3.57
N SER A 138 3.75 -6.24 2.78
CA SER A 138 4.33 -6.81 1.61
C SER A 138 3.76 -8.24 1.38
N SER A 139 4.27 -8.98 0.39
CA SER A 139 3.89 -10.40 0.18
C SER A 139 4.26 -11.29 1.37
N LEU A 140 5.40 -11.00 2.02
CA LEU A 140 5.87 -11.74 3.20
C LEU A 140 4.87 -11.67 4.35
N LEU A 141 4.33 -10.48 4.64
CA LEU A 141 3.41 -10.27 5.78
C LEU A 141 1.97 -10.60 5.40
N THR A 142 1.57 -10.36 4.14
CA THR A 142 0.23 -10.70 3.64
C THR A 142 -0.03 -12.21 3.64
N PHE A 143 1.01 -13.02 3.40
CA PHE A 143 0.86 -14.47 3.36
C PHE A 143 0.26 -15.05 4.64
N PRO A 144 0.80 -14.82 5.85
CA PRO A 144 0.20 -15.30 7.09
C PRO A 144 -1.06 -14.51 7.49
N ALA A 145 -1.08 -13.17 7.31
CA ALA A 145 -2.22 -12.34 7.69
C ALA A 145 -3.52 -12.79 7.02
N SER A 146 -3.48 -13.07 5.72
CA SER A 146 -4.65 -13.55 4.97
C SER A 146 -5.13 -14.94 5.41
N THR A 147 -4.26 -15.75 6.00
CA THR A 147 -4.65 -17.05 6.62
C THR A 147 -5.43 -16.82 7.91
N GLU A 148 -4.99 -15.88 8.76
CA GLU A 148 -5.72 -15.55 10.00
C GLU A 148 -7.11 -14.96 9.69
N ALA A 149 -7.19 -14.05 8.70
CA ALA A 149 -8.46 -13.51 8.25
C ALA A 149 -9.41 -14.60 7.72
N LEU A 150 -8.89 -15.55 6.93
CA LEU A 150 -9.68 -16.71 6.45
C LEU A 150 -10.23 -17.54 7.61
N ASN A 151 -9.38 -17.87 8.59
CA ASN A 151 -9.76 -18.65 9.77
C ASN A 151 -10.87 -17.99 10.57
N ALA A 152 -10.90 -16.67 10.59
CA ALA A 152 -11.94 -15.88 11.24
C ALA A 152 -13.18 -15.63 10.36
N GLY A 153 -13.17 -16.05 9.10
CA GLY A 153 -14.25 -15.79 8.14
C GLY A 153 -14.34 -14.34 7.69
N MET A 154 -13.24 -13.57 7.82
CA MET A 154 -13.20 -12.16 7.46
C MET A 154 -12.66 -11.93 6.05
N VAL A 155 -13.18 -10.92 5.36
CA VAL A 155 -12.60 -10.39 4.12
C VAL A 155 -11.23 -9.80 4.42
N TYR A 156 -10.26 -10.06 3.54
CA TYR A 156 -8.93 -9.46 3.62
C TYR A 156 -8.60 -8.77 2.29
N PRO A 157 -8.86 -7.47 2.18
CA PRO A 157 -8.49 -6.68 1.02
C PRO A 157 -6.97 -6.42 1.06
N VAL A 158 -6.28 -6.71 -0.03
CA VAL A 158 -4.82 -6.73 -0.07
C VAL A 158 -4.31 -5.51 -0.84
N PRO A 159 -3.63 -4.55 -0.18
CA PRO A 159 -2.98 -3.42 -0.85
C PRO A 159 -1.66 -3.84 -1.51
N SER A 160 -0.90 -4.71 -0.85
CA SER A 160 0.43 -5.15 -1.27
C SER A 160 0.65 -6.61 -0.89
N GLY A 161 0.88 -7.45 -1.89
CA GLY A 161 0.97 -8.90 -1.67
C GLY A 161 0.78 -9.66 -2.98
N GLY A 162 1.54 -9.27 -4.02
CA GLY A 162 1.33 -9.75 -5.38
C GLY A 162 1.84 -11.17 -5.66
N ALA A 163 2.66 -11.79 -4.80
CA ALA A 163 3.23 -13.12 -5.10
C ALA A 163 2.16 -14.18 -5.27
N LEU A 164 2.15 -14.91 -6.39
CA LEU A 164 1.17 -15.97 -6.73
C LEU A 164 1.01 -17.01 -5.63
N ARG A 165 2.05 -17.24 -4.83
CA ARG A 165 1.94 -18.15 -3.68
C ARG A 165 0.88 -17.74 -2.64
N ILE A 166 0.44 -16.50 -2.64
CA ILE A 166 -0.68 -16.02 -1.82
C ILE A 166 -2.00 -16.44 -2.47
N TRP A 167 -2.11 -16.31 -3.78
CA TRP A 167 -3.35 -16.40 -4.55
C TRP A 167 -3.71 -17.83 -4.99
N GLU A 168 -2.72 -18.71 -5.11
CA GLU A 168 -2.92 -20.11 -5.52
C GLU A 168 -3.26 -21.06 -4.36
N ARG A 169 -3.60 -20.52 -3.17
CA ARG A 169 -3.98 -21.32 -2.00
C ARG A 169 -5.47 -21.72 -1.97
N GLY A 170 -6.26 -21.22 -2.93
CA GLY A 170 -7.69 -21.47 -3.00
C GLY A 170 -8.50 -20.71 -1.94
N TYR A 171 -8.02 -19.56 -1.46
CA TYR A 171 -8.73 -18.70 -0.53
C TYR A 171 -9.77 -17.86 -1.28
N ASP A 172 -10.98 -17.74 -0.69
CA ASP A 172 -12.09 -17.00 -1.30
C ASP A 172 -12.37 -15.66 -0.62
N ASN A 173 -11.59 -15.32 0.39
CA ASN A 173 -11.77 -14.10 1.22
C ASN A 173 -10.77 -13.00 0.91
N ILE A 174 -9.85 -13.18 -0.02
CA ILE A 174 -8.80 -12.21 -0.39
C ILE A 174 -9.12 -11.52 -1.70
N PHE A 175 -8.83 -10.22 -1.79
CA PHE A 175 -9.06 -9.38 -2.97
C PHE A 175 -7.88 -8.42 -3.15
N TYR A 176 -7.21 -8.49 -4.30
CA TYR A 176 -6.04 -7.67 -4.57
C TYR A 176 -6.42 -6.33 -5.19
N PHE A 177 -5.97 -5.25 -4.57
CA PHE A 177 -6.22 -3.88 -4.99
C PHE A 177 -4.99 -3.23 -5.63
N GLN A 178 -4.25 -3.97 -6.42
CA GLN A 178 -3.22 -3.47 -7.31
C GLN A 178 -3.44 -3.98 -8.73
N GLN A 179 -2.39 -3.99 -9.56
CA GLN A 179 -2.56 -4.27 -10.98
C GLN A 179 -2.67 -5.76 -11.27
N ASN A 180 -1.70 -6.58 -10.84
CA ASN A 180 -1.70 -8.03 -11.08
C ASN A 180 -0.68 -8.74 -10.18
N ALA A 181 -0.58 -10.07 -10.31
CA ALA A 181 0.41 -10.84 -9.59
C ALA A 181 1.84 -10.37 -9.84
N ALA A 182 2.70 -10.51 -8.83
CA ALA A 182 4.10 -10.06 -8.90
C ALA A 182 4.89 -10.74 -10.01
N GLU A 183 4.58 -11.99 -10.33
CA GLU A 183 5.16 -12.71 -11.46
C GLU A 183 4.85 -12.08 -12.83
N LEU A 184 3.86 -11.18 -12.91
CA LEU A 184 3.52 -10.46 -14.15
C LEU A 184 4.15 -9.06 -14.22
N ILE A 185 4.75 -8.56 -13.16
CA ILE A 185 5.33 -7.20 -13.12
C ILE A 185 6.43 -7.04 -14.19
N GLY A 186 7.30 -8.04 -14.34
CA GLY A 186 8.39 -8.01 -15.32
C GLY A 186 7.95 -7.93 -16.78
N PHE A 187 6.67 -8.15 -17.09
CA PHE A 187 6.14 -7.94 -18.44
C PHE A 187 6.17 -6.48 -18.88
N SER A 188 5.76 -5.56 -17.99
CA SER A 188 5.61 -4.14 -18.34
C SER A 188 6.90 -3.46 -18.80
N PRO A 189 8.06 -3.62 -18.12
CA PRO A 189 9.31 -3.05 -18.61
C PRO A 189 9.78 -3.69 -19.94
N LEU A 190 9.54 -4.98 -20.16
CA LEU A 190 9.87 -5.64 -21.43
C LEU A 190 8.98 -5.14 -22.57
N ALA A 191 7.66 -5.00 -22.34
CA ALA A 191 6.73 -4.46 -23.31
C ALA A 191 6.99 -2.97 -23.61
N MET A 192 7.43 -2.20 -22.61
CA MET A 192 7.87 -0.82 -22.80
C MET A 192 9.08 -0.75 -23.73
N ILE A 193 10.09 -1.59 -23.50
CA ILE A 193 11.28 -1.65 -24.37
C ILE A 193 10.88 -2.01 -25.81
N GLU A 194 10.06 -3.05 -26.00
CA GLU A 194 9.55 -3.46 -27.32
C GLU A 194 8.85 -2.30 -28.03
N TYR A 195 7.93 -1.60 -27.34
CA TYR A 195 7.25 -0.43 -27.87
C TYR A 195 8.21 0.66 -28.32
N TYR A 196 9.17 1.05 -27.49
CA TYR A 196 10.11 2.14 -27.83
C TYR A 196 11.15 1.75 -28.89
N VAL A 197 11.45 0.46 -29.06
CA VAL A 197 12.20 -0.05 -30.22
C VAL A 197 11.37 0.11 -31.51
N GLU A 198 10.10 -0.24 -31.47
CA GLU A 198 9.17 -0.06 -32.62
C GLU A 198 8.97 1.42 -32.99
N GLN A 199 9.02 2.34 -32.02
CA GLN A 199 8.96 3.78 -32.26
C GLN A 199 10.29 4.38 -32.72
N GLY A 200 11.40 3.63 -32.67
CA GLY A 200 12.74 4.10 -33.06
C GLY A 200 13.35 5.09 -32.04
N ILE A 201 12.88 5.09 -30.80
CA ILE A 201 13.50 5.81 -29.68
C ILE A 201 14.63 5.00 -29.08
N ILE A 202 14.49 3.68 -29.05
CA ILE A 202 15.55 2.72 -28.77
C ILE A 202 15.96 2.13 -30.12
N ASP A 203 17.23 2.27 -30.52
CA ASP A 203 17.71 1.81 -31.81
C ASP A 203 17.60 0.29 -31.98
N GLU A 204 17.89 -0.46 -30.90
CA GLU A 204 17.80 -1.92 -30.86
C GLU A 204 17.54 -2.40 -29.43
N THR A 205 16.86 -3.53 -29.28
CA THR A 205 16.63 -4.17 -27.98
C THR A 205 17.97 -4.43 -27.30
N PRO A 206 18.17 -3.95 -26.03
CA PRO A 206 19.41 -4.24 -25.30
C PRO A 206 19.66 -5.75 -25.20
N ALA A 207 20.87 -6.18 -25.55
CA ALA A 207 21.19 -7.59 -25.77
C ALA A 207 21.37 -8.38 -24.46
N SER A 208 21.57 -7.70 -23.32
CA SER A 208 21.89 -8.37 -22.07
C SER A 208 21.30 -7.68 -20.85
N VAL A 209 20.92 -8.50 -19.84
CA VAL A 209 20.36 -8.03 -18.58
C VAL A 209 21.05 -8.68 -17.38
N ALA A 210 21.33 -7.90 -16.35
CA ALA A 210 21.58 -8.39 -15.00
C ALA A 210 20.26 -8.38 -14.23
N ILE A 211 19.88 -9.51 -13.65
CA ILE A 211 18.70 -9.64 -12.78
C ILE A 211 19.23 -9.85 -11.37
N VAL A 212 18.82 -8.96 -10.46
CA VAL A 212 19.23 -9.03 -9.06
C VAL A 212 18.01 -8.84 -8.14
N ASP A 213 17.93 -9.60 -7.06
CA ASP A 213 16.75 -9.59 -6.20
C ASP A 213 17.06 -9.83 -4.72
N ALA A 214 16.20 -9.31 -3.87
CA ALA A 214 16.17 -9.65 -2.46
C ALA A 214 15.62 -11.06 -2.23
N ASP A 215 16.12 -11.77 -1.22
CA ASP A 215 15.57 -13.06 -0.78
C ASP A 215 14.24 -12.84 0.00
N ASP A 216 13.24 -12.33 -0.71
CA ASP A 216 11.88 -12.14 -0.21
C ASP A 216 10.82 -12.69 -1.17
N PHE A 217 9.58 -12.79 -0.69
CA PHE A 217 8.48 -13.39 -1.45
C PHE A 217 8.09 -12.59 -2.69
N PHE A 218 8.14 -11.27 -2.62
CA PHE A 218 7.76 -10.39 -3.71
C PHE A 218 8.83 -10.35 -4.79
N ALA A 219 10.08 -10.13 -4.40
CA ALA A 219 11.21 -10.05 -5.31
C ALA A 219 11.42 -11.36 -6.08
N SER A 220 11.42 -12.51 -5.37
CA SER A 220 11.54 -13.83 -5.99
C SER A 220 10.38 -14.16 -6.93
N ALA A 221 9.17 -13.63 -6.69
CA ALA A 221 8.04 -13.77 -7.59
C ALA A 221 8.27 -13.02 -8.91
N ILE A 222 8.77 -11.79 -8.85
CA ILE A 222 9.12 -11.00 -10.05
C ILE A 222 10.16 -11.73 -10.88
N VAL A 223 11.23 -12.21 -10.25
CA VAL A 223 12.29 -12.97 -10.95
C VAL A 223 11.73 -14.26 -11.57
N THR A 224 10.87 -14.99 -10.84
CA THR A 224 10.19 -16.17 -11.40
C THR A 224 9.37 -15.80 -12.64
N GLY A 225 8.71 -14.64 -12.63
CA GLY A 225 8.01 -14.11 -13.81
C GLY A 225 8.92 -13.80 -14.98
N LEU A 226 10.11 -13.28 -14.74
CA LEU A 226 11.10 -12.96 -15.78
C LEU A 226 11.74 -14.20 -16.40
N VAL A 227 12.27 -15.11 -15.57
CA VAL A 227 13.10 -16.24 -16.06
C VAL A 227 12.34 -17.56 -16.16
N GLY A 228 11.17 -17.65 -15.54
CA GLY A 228 10.37 -18.88 -15.44
C GLY A 228 10.74 -19.72 -14.21
N GLY A 229 9.82 -20.54 -13.77
CA GLY A 229 10.06 -21.44 -12.64
C GLY A 229 8.79 -21.94 -11.97
N ASP A 230 9.00 -22.69 -10.89
CA ASP A 230 7.94 -23.20 -10.02
C ASP A 230 7.56 -22.19 -8.96
N VAL A 231 6.28 -21.93 -8.78
CA VAL A 231 5.73 -21.23 -7.61
C VAL A 231 5.47 -22.27 -6.51
N ARG A 232 6.11 -22.09 -5.37
CA ARG A 232 6.05 -23.04 -4.24
C ARG A 232 5.52 -22.39 -2.98
N LEU A 233 4.90 -23.20 -2.13
CA LEU A 233 4.62 -22.82 -0.75
C LEU A 233 5.95 -22.61 0.03
N PRO A 234 5.97 -21.77 1.06
CA PRO A 234 7.17 -21.51 1.88
C PRO A 234 7.77 -22.79 2.46
N GLY A 235 9.09 -22.74 2.74
CA GLY A 235 9.81 -23.88 3.33
C GLY A 235 10.05 -25.06 2.40
N GLY A 236 10.03 -24.84 1.06
CA GLY A 236 10.22 -25.90 0.08
C GLY A 236 9.01 -26.82 -0.11
N GLY A 237 7.81 -26.31 0.22
CA GLY A 237 6.55 -27.00 0.06
C GLY A 237 6.16 -27.33 -1.38
N ASP A 238 4.92 -27.75 -1.58
CA ASP A 238 4.39 -28.17 -2.88
C ASP A 238 4.50 -27.10 -3.96
N VAL A 239 4.69 -27.53 -5.20
CA VAL A 239 4.53 -26.67 -6.39
C VAL A 239 3.04 -26.43 -6.59
N ILE A 240 2.63 -25.16 -6.55
CA ILE A 240 1.22 -24.76 -6.67
C ILE A 240 0.91 -24.07 -8.00
N ALA A 241 1.93 -23.56 -8.69
CA ALA A 241 1.83 -23.04 -10.05
C ALA A 241 3.18 -23.13 -10.77
N GLN A 242 3.19 -22.94 -12.10
CA GLN A 242 4.39 -22.84 -12.92
C GLN A 242 4.27 -21.61 -13.82
N VAL A 243 5.35 -20.85 -13.94
CA VAL A 243 5.45 -19.64 -14.75
C VAL A 243 6.45 -19.89 -15.87
N PRO A 244 6.10 -19.62 -17.15
CA PRO A 244 6.99 -19.93 -18.29
C PRO A 244 8.20 -19.00 -18.38
N GLY A 245 8.15 -17.79 -17.78
CA GLY A 245 9.17 -16.75 -17.88
C GLY A 245 9.03 -15.90 -19.14
N PHE A 246 8.96 -14.57 -18.97
CA PHE A 246 8.81 -13.66 -20.10
C PHE A 246 10.03 -13.64 -21.02
N LEU A 247 11.25 -13.75 -20.48
CA LEU A 247 12.48 -13.81 -21.27
C LEU A 247 12.60 -15.09 -22.13
N ASN A 248 11.75 -16.09 -21.87
CA ASN A 248 11.61 -17.27 -22.72
C ASN A 248 10.58 -17.08 -23.87
N ASP A 249 9.81 -15.98 -23.85
CA ASP A 249 8.91 -15.61 -24.95
C ASP A 249 9.76 -15.16 -26.16
N PRO A 250 9.47 -15.64 -27.39
CA PRO A 250 10.18 -15.23 -28.60
C PRO A 250 10.29 -13.72 -28.80
N ARG A 251 9.33 -12.93 -28.31
CA ARG A 251 9.35 -11.47 -28.40
C ARG A 251 10.52 -10.84 -27.64
N PHE A 252 10.90 -11.42 -26.50
CA PHE A 252 11.92 -10.89 -25.59
C PHE A 252 13.22 -11.71 -25.61
N SER A 253 13.29 -12.75 -26.45
CA SER A 253 14.44 -13.68 -26.49
C SER A 253 15.72 -13.08 -27.08
N ALA A 254 15.70 -11.81 -27.54
CA ALA A 254 16.88 -11.08 -27.95
C ALA A 254 17.77 -10.65 -26.77
N THR A 255 17.21 -10.62 -25.55
CA THR A 255 17.91 -10.23 -24.33
C THR A 255 18.38 -11.47 -23.56
N GLU A 256 19.69 -11.60 -23.36
CA GLU A 256 20.31 -12.68 -22.58
C GLU A 256 20.48 -12.27 -21.10
N VAL A 257 20.18 -13.19 -20.19
CA VAL A 257 20.51 -13.00 -18.76
C VAL A 257 21.98 -13.35 -18.57
N VAL A 258 22.83 -12.34 -18.38
CA VAL A 258 24.30 -12.52 -18.26
C VAL A 258 24.79 -12.47 -16.81
N PHE A 259 23.92 -12.05 -15.87
CA PHE A 259 24.17 -12.05 -14.45
C PHE A 259 22.86 -12.25 -13.69
N GLN A 260 22.88 -13.10 -12.66
CA GLN A 260 21.75 -13.28 -11.77
C GLN A 260 22.27 -13.55 -10.36
N GLU A 261 21.79 -12.78 -9.37
CA GLU A 261 22.16 -12.96 -7.98
C GLU A 261 21.01 -12.53 -7.06
N THR A 262 20.74 -13.34 -6.02
CA THR A 262 19.79 -13.03 -4.96
C THR A 262 20.57 -12.66 -3.70
N TRP A 263 20.30 -11.48 -3.11
CA TRP A 263 20.94 -11.06 -1.87
C TRP A 263 20.09 -11.43 -0.65
N PRO A 264 20.72 -11.83 0.47
CA PRO A 264 20.02 -12.10 1.73
C PRO A 264 19.56 -10.80 2.41
N ILE A 265 18.53 -10.89 3.24
CA ILE A 265 18.08 -9.77 4.08
C ILE A 265 18.50 -10.05 5.54
N PRO A 266 19.26 -9.16 6.21
CA PRO A 266 19.80 -7.88 5.71
C PRO A 266 21.04 -8.06 4.81
N PHE A 267 21.27 -7.11 3.90
CA PHE A 267 22.40 -7.09 2.98
C PHE A 267 23.23 -5.81 3.10
N THR A 268 24.56 -5.92 2.96
CA THR A 268 25.47 -4.77 3.10
C THR A 268 26.59 -4.72 2.06
N ASP A 269 26.83 -5.79 1.31
CA ASP A 269 27.94 -5.88 0.34
C ASP A 269 27.53 -5.42 -1.08
N TRP A 270 26.87 -4.27 -1.13
CA TRP A 270 26.36 -3.67 -2.38
C TRP A 270 27.44 -3.44 -3.42
N ILE A 271 28.67 -3.11 -2.97
CA ILE A 271 29.81 -2.85 -3.88
C ILE A 271 30.23 -4.11 -4.62
N THR A 272 30.26 -5.28 -3.94
CA THR A 272 30.57 -6.54 -4.61
C THR A 272 29.50 -6.92 -5.63
N LEU A 273 28.22 -6.75 -5.28
CA LEU A 273 27.09 -6.99 -6.19
C LEU A 273 27.17 -6.10 -7.42
N ALA A 274 27.37 -4.78 -7.23
CA ALA A 274 27.51 -3.82 -8.34
C ALA A 274 28.72 -4.15 -9.26
N ASN A 275 29.86 -4.54 -8.69
CA ASN A 275 31.00 -5.01 -9.48
C ASN A 275 30.71 -6.30 -10.24
N GLY A 276 29.95 -7.24 -9.69
CA GLY A 276 29.50 -8.44 -10.37
C GLY A 276 28.69 -8.11 -11.62
N MET A 277 27.69 -7.25 -11.50
CA MET A 277 26.88 -6.73 -12.61
C MET A 277 27.75 -6.01 -13.65
N LYS A 278 28.62 -5.08 -13.24
CA LYS A 278 29.54 -4.36 -14.13
C LYS A 278 30.41 -5.32 -14.94
N ASN A 279 31.00 -6.29 -14.26
CA ASN A 279 31.92 -7.25 -14.90
C ASN A 279 31.21 -8.22 -15.86
N SER A 280 29.91 -8.44 -15.71
CA SER A 280 29.12 -9.24 -16.64
C SER A 280 28.90 -8.54 -17.98
N GLY A 281 29.04 -7.21 -18.02
CA GLY A 281 28.81 -6.40 -19.21
C GLY A 281 27.32 -6.24 -19.54
N ALA A 282 26.42 -6.46 -18.56
CA ALA A 282 24.98 -6.28 -18.77
C ALA A 282 24.65 -4.85 -19.19
N GLU A 283 23.86 -4.72 -20.25
CA GLU A 283 23.37 -3.43 -20.75
C GLU A 283 22.17 -2.90 -19.98
N MET A 284 21.43 -3.81 -19.34
CA MET A 284 20.28 -3.47 -18.47
C MET A 284 20.47 -4.06 -17.08
N VAL A 285 19.84 -3.41 -16.09
CA VAL A 285 19.68 -3.93 -14.73
C VAL A 285 18.19 -4.01 -14.41
N PHE A 286 17.74 -5.20 -14.01
CA PHE A 286 16.42 -5.42 -13.41
C PHE A 286 16.62 -5.79 -11.95
N ALA A 287 16.20 -4.92 -11.05
CA ALA A 287 16.37 -5.08 -9.62
C ALA A 287 15.00 -5.21 -8.91
N ALA A 288 14.80 -6.31 -8.20
CA ALA A 288 13.57 -6.62 -7.49
C ALA A 288 13.78 -6.66 -5.98
N THR A 289 13.00 -5.89 -5.24
CA THR A 289 12.94 -5.86 -3.78
C THR A 289 11.61 -5.25 -3.32
N ALA A 290 11.23 -5.46 -2.07
CA ALA A 290 10.13 -4.77 -1.42
C ALA A 290 10.58 -3.51 -0.63
N SER A 291 11.89 -3.20 -0.60
CA SER A 291 12.47 -2.11 0.19
C SER A 291 13.04 -1.00 -0.70
N PRO A 292 12.54 0.24 -0.60
CA PRO A 292 13.15 1.40 -1.27
C PRO A 292 14.59 1.67 -0.81
N ASP A 293 14.94 1.40 0.46
CA ASP A 293 16.29 1.59 0.98
C ASP A 293 17.32 0.70 0.28
N GLU A 294 16.92 -0.52 -0.11
CA GLU A 294 17.79 -1.44 -0.83
C GLU A 294 18.03 -0.96 -2.27
N THR A 295 17.01 -0.43 -2.96
CA THR A 295 17.20 0.16 -4.30
C THR A 295 18.09 1.38 -4.26
N ILE A 296 17.95 2.25 -3.26
CA ILE A 296 18.84 3.39 -3.02
C ILE A 296 20.28 2.92 -2.83
N SER A 297 20.49 1.90 -2.00
CA SER A 297 21.81 1.32 -1.73
C SER A 297 22.46 0.74 -2.98
N LEU A 298 21.66 0.06 -3.81
CA LEU A 298 22.12 -0.52 -5.07
C LEU A 298 22.52 0.57 -6.09
N VAL A 299 21.73 1.63 -6.24
CA VAL A 299 22.06 2.77 -7.12
C VAL A 299 23.36 3.43 -6.70
N ASN A 300 23.51 3.74 -5.41
CA ASN A 300 24.73 4.31 -4.86
C ASN A 300 25.96 3.42 -5.09
N ALA A 301 25.78 2.10 -5.00
CA ALA A 301 26.87 1.15 -5.28
C ALA A 301 27.24 1.13 -6.78
N MET A 302 26.24 1.13 -7.68
CA MET A 302 26.49 1.22 -9.12
C MET A 302 27.23 2.51 -9.50
N ALA A 303 26.81 3.66 -8.94
CA ALA A 303 27.51 4.94 -9.10
C ALA A 303 28.97 4.85 -8.60
N THR A 304 29.16 4.33 -7.38
CA THR A 304 30.50 4.20 -6.75
C THR A 304 31.48 3.37 -7.58
N VAL A 305 31.00 2.30 -8.23
CA VAL A 305 31.86 1.46 -9.06
C VAL A 305 31.94 1.92 -10.52
N ASP A 306 31.31 3.04 -10.86
CA ASP A 306 31.21 3.55 -12.22
C ASP A 306 30.63 2.50 -13.19
N TYR A 307 29.46 1.92 -12.82
CA TYR A 307 28.71 1.01 -13.69
C TYR A 307 27.55 1.78 -14.33
N GLN A 308 27.59 1.90 -15.65
CA GLN A 308 26.68 2.73 -16.44
C GLN A 308 25.82 1.87 -17.39
N PRO A 309 24.81 1.15 -16.90
CA PRO A 309 23.89 0.42 -17.75
C PRO A 309 23.02 1.38 -18.57
N LYS A 310 22.60 0.96 -19.77
CA LYS A 310 21.75 1.78 -20.66
C LYS A 310 20.33 1.96 -20.10
N LEU A 311 19.84 0.98 -19.33
CA LEU A 311 18.53 0.99 -18.68
C LEU A 311 18.63 0.35 -17.31
N VAL A 312 17.99 0.99 -16.33
CA VAL A 312 17.78 0.44 -14.99
C VAL A 312 16.28 0.44 -14.74
N TRP A 313 15.75 -0.74 -14.44
CA TRP A 313 14.41 -0.91 -13.93
C TRP A 313 14.45 -1.45 -12.51
N MET A 314 13.63 -0.90 -11.64
CA MET A 314 13.52 -1.28 -10.24
C MET A 314 12.08 -1.50 -9.85
N SER A 315 11.85 -2.46 -8.96
CA SER A 315 10.52 -2.73 -8.42
C SER A 315 10.09 -1.77 -7.29
N GLN A 316 11.02 -1.02 -6.76
CA GLN A 316 10.81 0.06 -5.79
C GLN A 316 11.63 1.27 -6.22
N GLY A 317 11.16 2.48 -5.91
CA GLY A 317 11.84 3.72 -6.32
C GLY A 317 10.89 4.79 -6.86
N ALA A 318 9.57 4.59 -6.73
CA ALA A 318 8.58 5.62 -7.06
C ALA A 318 8.40 6.65 -5.91
N GLN A 319 8.93 6.35 -4.73
CA GLN A 319 8.80 7.17 -3.53
C GLN A 319 9.67 8.44 -3.60
N SER A 320 9.19 9.53 -3.00
CA SER A 320 9.95 10.80 -2.92
C SER A 320 11.30 10.63 -2.22
N GLU A 321 11.40 9.73 -1.24
CA GLU A 321 12.63 9.41 -0.51
C GLU A 321 13.73 8.85 -1.42
N PHE A 322 13.36 8.11 -2.47
CA PHE A 322 14.30 7.61 -3.49
C PHE A 322 15.00 8.78 -4.20
N ARG A 323 14.23 9.74 -4.73
CA ARG A 323 14.76 10.96 -5.36
C ARG A 323 15.61 11.79 -4.37
N ASP A 324 15.05 12.07 -3.19
CA ASP A 324 15.65 13.00 -2.23
C ASP A 324 16.99 12.46 -1.70
N THR A 325 17.14 11.14 -1.62
CA THR A 325 18.38 10.49 -1.16
C THR A 325 19.41 10.35 -2.28
N LEU A 326 18.99 10.04 -3.49
CA LEU A 326 19.91 9.85 -4.64
C LEU A 326 20.38 11.16 -5.26
N ALA A 327 19.62 12.27 -5.08
CA ALA A 327 20.03 13.64 -5.37
C ALA A 327 20.65 13.86 -6.78
N GLY A 328 20.08 13.21 -7.79
CA GLY A 328 20.51 13.25 -9.20
C GLY A 328 20.80 11.88 -9.81
N ASN A 329 21.22 10.91 -9.01
CA ASN A 329 21.47 9.55 -9.50
C ASN A 329 20.18 8.73 -9.77
N GLU A 330 19.00 9.26 -9.43
CA GLU A 330 17.71 8.70 -9.85
C GLU A 330 17.38 8.94 -11.33
N GLN A 331 18.05 9.89 -11.98
CA GLN A 331 17.73 10.34 -13.33
C GLN A 331 17.67 9.18 -14.33
N HIS A 332 16.54 9.10 -15.03
CA HIS A 332 16.19 8.12 -16.05
C HIS A 332 16.14 6.66 -15.56
N ILE A 333 16.08 6.42 -14.23
CA ILE A 333 15.70 5.13 -13.68
C ILE A 333 14.20 4.93 -13.93
N THR A 334 13.83 3.74 -14.42
CA THR A 334 12.44 3.34 -14.65
C THR A 334 11.94 2.49 -13.48
N VAL A 335 10.67 2.69 -13.14
CA VAL A 335 9.97 1.96 -12.07
C VAL A 335 8.60 1.55 -12.61
N HIS A 336 8.07 0.40 -12.18
CA HIS A 336 6.64 0.16 -12.37
C HIS A 336 5.86 0.90 -11.28
N ALA A 337 4.63 1.25 -11.58
CA ALA A 337 3.74 1.86 -10.61
C ALA A 337 2.30 1.36 -10.79
N SER A 338 1.52 1.47 -9.72
CA SER A 338 0.10 1.16 -9.71
C SER A 338 -0.77 2.40 -9.83
N TRP A 339 -0.20 3.57 -9.54
CA TRP A 339 -0.86 4.85 -9.53
C TRP A 339 0.06 5.96 -10.04
N HIS A 340 -0.56 7.00 -10.59
CA HIS A 340 0.12 8.24 -10.98
C HIS A 340 -0.85 9.42 -10.82
N PRO A 341 -0.38 10.63 -10.47
CA PRO A 341 -1.25 11.82 -10.34
C PRO A 341 -2.08 12.16 -11.58
N LEU A 342 -1.63 11.77 -12.77
CA LEU A 342 -2.39 11.94 -14.02
C LEU A 342 -3.52 10.93 -14.20
N ALA A 343 -3.64 9.92 -13.34
CA ALA A 343 -4.75 8.97 -13.39
C ALA A 343 -6.08 9.73 -13.16
N ASN A 344 -6.98 9.61 -14.10
CA ASN A 344 -8.25 10.36 -14.09
C ASN A 344 -9.42 9.37 -14.12
N TYR A 345 -9.47 8.51 -13.13
CA TYR A 345 -10.54 7.54 -12.95
C TYR A 345 -11.72 8.18 -12.21
N ALA A 346 -12.93 7.84 -12.64
CA ALA A 346 -14.13 8.14 -11.86
C ALA A 346 -14.22 7.14 -10.71
N SER A 347 -14.40 7.62 -9.49
CA SER A 347 -14.53 6.76 -8.33
C SER A 347 -15.55 7.30 -7.33
N THR A 348 -15.85 6.49 -6.30
CA THR A 348 -16.75 6.87 -5.22
C THR A 348 -16.12 6.60 -3.85
N LEU A 349 -16.45 7.43 -2.87
CA LEU A 349 -16.13 7.23 -1.46
C LEU A 349 -17.37 7.55 -0.62
N ALA A 350 -17.71 6.69 0.31
CA ALA A 350 -18.90 6.86 1.17
C ALA A 350 -20.18 7.14 0.36
N GLY A 351 -20.33 6.52 -0.82
CA GLY A 351 -21.49 6.66 -1.70
C GLY A 351 -21.57 8.00 -2.44
N GLN A 352 -20.52 8.80 -2.45
CA GLN A 352 -20.42 10.07 -3.17
C GLN A 352 -19.32 10.01 -4.22
N ASP A 353 -19.45 10.81 -5.29
CA ASP A 353 -18.39 10.96 -6.28
C ASP A 353 -17.11 11.46 -5.62
N TYR A 354 -15.99 10.83 -5.94
CA TYR A 354 -14.69 11.15 -5.38
C TYR A 354 -13.60 10.92 -6.42
N THR A 355 -12.98 11.98 -6.87
CA THR A 355 -12.01 11.94 -7.97
C THR A 355 -10.58 11.75 -7.47
N ASN A 356 -9.66 11.38 -8.37
CA ASN A 356 -8.22 11.37 -8.07
C ASN A 356 -7.72 12.77 -7.64
N GLN A 357 -8.28 13.85 -8.18
CA GLN A 357 -7.93 15.21 -7.77
C GLN A 357 -8.41 15.53 -6.35
N ASP A 358 -9.60 15.04 -5.96
CA ASP A 358 -10.08 15.19 -4.57
C ASP A 358 -9.14 14.50 -3.58
N PHE A 359 -8.65 13.30 -3.95
CA PHE A 359 -7.65 12.58 -3.16
C PHE A 359 -6.36 13.38 -3.01
N ILE A 360 -5.78 13.86 -4.12
CA ILE A 360 -4.53 14.62 -4.12
C ILE A 360 -4.65 15.92 -3.30
N ASP A 361 -5.71 16.68 -3.54
CA ASP A 361 -5.93 17.97 -2.87
C ASP A 361 -6.20 17.80 -1.38
N GLY A 362 -7.06 16.84 -1.02
CA GLY A 362 -7.40 16.54 0.36
C GLY A 362 -6.20 16.00 1.14
N PHE A 363 -5.48 15.03 0.57
CA PHE A 363 -4.27 14.48 1.19
C PHE A 363 -3.20 15.57 1.39
N THR A 364 -2.97 16.37 0.35
CA THR A 364 -2.00 17.49 0.43
C THR A 364 -2.38 18.50 1.50
N ALA A 365 -3.67 18.78 1.67
CA ALA A 365 -4.15 19.69 2.71
C ALA A 365 -3.95 19.11 4.13
N SER A 366 -4.16 17.80 4.30
CA SER A 366 -4.04 17.13 5.60
C SER A 366 -2.58 16.87 6.00
N PHE A 367 -1.72 16.46 5.06
CA PHE A 367 -0.34 16.04 5.35
C PHE A 367 0.73 17.07 4.95
N GLY A 368 0.38 18.15 4.21
CA GLY A 368 1.33 19.18 3.79
C GLY A 368 2.31 18.74 2.69
N ARG A 369 2.07 17.59 2.07
CA ARG A 369 2.82 17.02 0.93
C ARG A 369 1.86 16.31 -0.02
N PRO A 370 2.18 16.20 -1.32
CA PRO A 370 1.38 15.36 -2.21
C PRO A 370 1.49 13.88 -1.82
N PRO A 371 0.46 13.06 -2.14
CA PRO A 371 0.56 11.62 -2.01
C PRO A 371 1.43 11.03 -3.12
N ASP A 372 1.96 9.83 -2.88
CA ASP A 372 2.47 8.94 -3.91
C ASP A 372 1.65 7.64 -4.00
N GLU A 373 2.16 6.62 -4.72
CA GLU A 373 1.39 5.39 -4.89
C GLU A 373 1.20 4.60 -3.59
N ASP A 374 2.14 4.70 -2.65
CA ASP A 374 2.07 3.97 -1.39
C ASP A 374 0.98 4.50 -0.44
N GLU A 375 0.48 5.73 -0.65
CA GLU A 375 -0.74 6.22 0.00
C GLU A 375 -1.99 5.96 -0.85
N ALA A 376 -1.88 6.03 -2.19
CA ALA A 376 -3.02 5.82 -3.08
C ALA A 376 -3.55 4.38 -3.04
N ILE A 377 -2.66 3.39 -2.92
CA ILE A 377 -3.03 1.97 -2.88
C ILE A 377 -3.89 1.64 -1.66
N PRO A 378 -3.49 1.91 -0.40
CA PRO A 378 -4.33 1.66 0.76
C PRO A 378 -5.60 2.53 0.77
N PHE A 379 -5.55 3.75 0.25
CA PHE A 379 -6.75 4.57 0.06
C PHE A 379 -7.76 3.85 -0.84
N ALA A 380 -7.34 3.28 -1.96
CA ALA A 380 -8.21 2.51 -2.86
C ALA A 380 -8.78 1.25 -2.21
N VAL A 381 -8.01 0.56 -1.36
CA VAL A 381 -8.52 -0.56 -0.54
C VAL A 381 -9.66 -0.10 0.35
N CYS A 382 -9.46 1.00 1.07
CA CYS A 382 -10.47 1.57 1.96
C CYS A 382 -11.71 2.05 1.18
N GLN A 383 -11.53 2.66 -0.01
CA GLN A 383 -12.64 2.97 -0.92
C GLN A 383 -13.44 1.72 -1.28
N GLY A 384 -12.76 0.63 -1.65
CA GLY A 384 -13.39 -0.63 -1.98
C GLY A 384 -14.18 -1.22 -0.82
N MET A 385 -13.64 -1.18 0.39
CA MET A 385 -14.35 -1.67 1.58
C MET A 385 -15.53 -0.78 1.95
N SER A 386 -15.44 0.53 1.77
CA SER A 386 -16.59 1.43 1.96
C SER A 386 -17.73 1.11 1.01
N GLN A 387 -17.41 0.82 -0.27
CA GLN A 387 -18.39 0.39 -1.27
C GLN A 387 -18.97 -1.00 -0.95
N ALA A 388 -18.15 -1.91 -0.43
CA ALA A 388 -18.61 -3.25 -0.03
C ALA A 388 -19.62 -3.18 1.14
N ILE A 389 -19.38 -2.33 2.15
CA ILE A 389 -20.33 -2.10 3.26
C ILE A 389 -21.64 -1.53 2.74
N LEU A 390 -21.57 -0.47 1.95
CA LEU A 390 -22.77 0.18 1.39
C LEU A 390 -23.54 -0.75 0.45
N GLY A 391 -22.83 -1.49 -0.41
CA GLY A 391 -23.42 -2.41 -1.37
C GLY A 391 -24.00 -3.67 -0.74
N ALA A 392 -23.40 -4.16 0.35
CA ALA A 392 -23.93 -5.28 1.14
C ALA A 392 -25.01 -4.83 2.13
N GLY A 393 -25.10 -3.51 2.43
CA GLY A 393 -26.00 -2.95 3.43
C GLY A 393 -25.61 -3.27 4.88
N SER A 394 -24.38 -3.71 5.12
CA SER A 394 -23.84 -4.02 6.45
C SER A 394 -22.32 -4.27 6.38
N ALA A 395 -21.63 -4.21 7.54
CA ALA A 395 -20.24 -4.68 7.69
C ALA A 395 -20.13 -6.18 7.97
N ASP A 396 -21.18 -6.97 7.69
CA ASP A 396 -21.09 -8.43 7.77
C ASP A 396 -20.11 -8.98 6.73
N ASN A 397 -19.08 -9.68 7.19
CA ASN A 397 -17.97 -10.12 6.34
C ASN A 397 -18.40 -11.12 5.25
N ALA A 398 -19.40 -11.97 5.51
CA ALA A 398 -19.91 -12.88 4.48
C ALA A 398 -20.66 -12.09 3.39
N ALA A 399 -21.49 -11.11 3.77
CA ALA A 399 -22.21 -10.28 2.84
C ALA A 399 -21.25 -9.37 2.01
N MET A 400 -20.24 -8.79 2.64
CA MET A 400 -19.19 -8.00 1.93
C MET A 400 -18.42 -8.87 0.94
N LYS A 401 -18.03 -10.10 1.33
CA LYS A 401 -17.36 -11.06 0.46
C LYS A 401 -18.23 -11.40 -0.77
N ASP A 402 -19.49 -11.73 -0.57
CA ASP A 402 -20.42 -12.06 -1.65
C ASP A 402 -20.62 -10.87 -2.58
N TRP A 403 -20.69 -9.64 -2.04
CA TRP A 403 -20.79 -8.43 -2.83
C TRP A 403 -19.52 -8.20 -3.68
N LEU A 404 -18.31 -8.31 -3.10
CA LEU A 404 -17.06 -8.17 -3.83
C LEU A 404 -16.90 -9.23 -4.92
N ARG A 405 -17.24 -10.48 -4.64
CA ARG A 405 -17.19 -11.58 -5.62
C ARG A 405 -18.18 -11.40 -6.79
N ALA A 406 -19.23 -10.65 -6.60
CA ALA A 406 -20.21 -10.35 -7.64
C ALA A 406 -19.78 -9.22 -8.60
N ARG A 407 -18.63 -8.58 -8.37
CA ARG A 407 -18.18 -7.46 -9.22
C ARG A 407 -17.73 -7.94 -10.60
N THR A 408 -18.05 -7.12 -11.62
CA THR A 408 -17.75 -7.42 -13.02
C THR A 408 -17.25 -6.15 -13.71
N ALA A 409 -16.80 -6.27 -14.97
CA ALA A 409 -16.42 -5.10 -15.78
C ALA A 409 -17.54 -4.05 -15.94
N ASP A 410 -18.81 -4.48 -15.96
CA ASP A 410 -19.97 -3.57 -16.08
C ASP A 410 -20.40 -2.98 -14.71
N ASP A 411 -19.94 -3.54 -13.60
CA ASP A 411 -20.29 -3.09 -12.24
C ASP A 411 -19.08 -3.33 -11.31
N PRO A 412 -17.97 -2.59 -11.49
CA PRO A 412 -16.73 -2.78 -10.72
C PRO A 412 -16.79 -2.06 -9.37
N VAL A 413 -15.83 -2.36 -8.52
CA VAL A 413 -15.40 -1.43 -7.47
C VAL A 413 -14.61 -0.31 -8.13
N THR A 414 -14.98 0.94 -7.90
CA THR A 414 -14.31 2.11 -8.47
C THR A 414 -13.36 2.75 -7.47
N SER A 415 -12.16 3.15 -7.88
CA SER A 415 -11.18 3.73 -6.97
C SER A 415 -10.25 4.74 -7.65
N VAL A 416 -9.42 5.43 -6.86
CA VAL A 416 -8.36 6.30 -7.40
C VAL A 416 -7.31 5.54 -8.21
N LEU A 417 -7.25 4.20 -8.08
CA LEU A 417 -6.44 3.33 -8.91
C LEU A 417 -7.17 2.84 -10.16
N GLY A 418 -8.44 3.17 -10.34
CA GLY A 418 -9.33 2.68 -11.39
C GLY A 418 -10.24 1.55 -10.91
N ASP A 419 -10.78 0.80 -11.85
CA ASP A 419 -11.83 -0.19 -11.63
C ASP A 419 -11.27 -1.55 -11.22
N PHE A 420 -11.93 -2.20 -10.24
CA PHE A 420 -11.56 -3.54 -9.78
C PHE A 420 -12.74 -4.51 -9.87
N TYR A 421 -12.45 -5.64 -10.46
CA TYR A 421 -13.20 -6.90 -10.38
C TYR A 421 -12.21 -8.05 -10.48
N TRP A 422 -12.55 -9.20 -9.93
CA TRP A 422 -11.56 -10.22 -9.61
C TRP A 422 -11.93 -11.57 -10.18
N ASP A 423 -10.91 -12.38 -10.46
CA ASP A 423 -11.06 -13.81 -10.73
C ASP A 423 -11.38 -14.61 -9.45
N ASP A 424 -11.58 -15.90 -9.60
CA ASP A 424 -11.91 -16.81 -8.47
C ASP A 424 -10.83 -16.85 -7.38
N ARG A 425 -9.60 -16.44 -7.70
CA ARG A 425 -8.48 -16.36 -6.75
C ARG A 425 -8.45 -15.03 -5.98
N GLY A 426 -9.15 -14.02 -6.48
CA GLY A 426 -9.09 -12.65 -5.96
C GLY A 426 -8.04 -11.78 -6.63
N LEU A 427 -7.45 -12.21 -7.75
CA LEU A 427 -6.58 -11.38 -8.57
C LEU A 427 -7.41 -10.51 -9.50
N PRO A 428 -7.05 -9.22 -9.69
CA PRO A 428 -7.80 -8.32 -10.55
C PRO A 428 -7.65 -8.74 -12.02
N ILE A 429 -8.72 -8.51 -12.77
CA ILE A 429 -8.80 -8.82 -14.20
C ILE A 429 -8.54 -7.55 -15.00
N GLU A 430 -7.89 -7.70 -16.17
CA GLU A 430 -7.65 -6.62 -17.13
C GLU A 430 -6.87 -5.42 -16.57
N ARG A 431 -5.94 -5.69 -15.65
CA ARG A 431 -5.08 -4.66 -15.06
C ARG A 431 -3.63 -4.88 -15.47
N SER A 432 -2.93 -3.78 -15.76
CA SER A 432 -1.51 -3.78 -16.10
C SER A 432 -0.78 -2.72 -15.29
N HIS A 433 0.46 -2.99 -14.92
CA HIS A 433 1.32 -1.99 -14.30
C HIS A 433 1.65 -0.89 -15.32
N ILE A 434 1.68 0.33 -14.85
CA ILE A 434 2.19 1.47 -15.58
C ILE A 434 3.71 1.57 -15.38
N MET A 435 4.40 2.18 -16.35
CA MET A 435 5.82 2.45 -16.25
C MET A 435 6.04 3.95 -16.11
N VAL A 436 6.83 4.30 -15.11
CA VAL A 436 7.23 5.67 -14.81
C VAL A 436 8.74 5.78 -14.88
N GLN A 437 9.24 6.99 -15.13
CA GLN A 437 10.67 7.28 -15.18
C GLN A 437 10.95 8.59 -14.45
N TRP A 438 12.03 8.65 -13.71
CA TRP A 438 12.52 9.90 -13.14
C TRP A 438 13.12 10.77 -14.23
N GLN A 439 12.56 11.95 -14.47
CA GLN A 439 13.06 12.94 -15.42
C GLN A 439 13.05 14.32 -14.79
N ASP A 440 14.20 14.98 -14.75
CA ASP A 440 14.37 16.32 -14.15
C ASP A 440 13.85 16.42 -12.71
N GLY A 441 13.98 15.34 -11.93
CA GLY A 441 13.53 15.25 -10.53
C GLY A 441 12.04 14.99 -10.34
N GLU A 442 11.29 14.79 -11.43
CA GLU A 442 9.86 14.43 -11.40
C GLU A 442 9.68 12.99 -11.88
N LEU A 443 8.73 12.29 -11.26
CA LEU A 443 8.33 10.95 -11.69
C LEU A 443 7.27 11.10 -12.77
N VAL A 444 7.63 10.80 -14.03
CA VAL A 444 6.77 10.99 -15.18
C VAL A 444 6.26 9.67 -15.74
N PHE A 445 5.05 9.68 -16.30
CA PHE A 445 4.43 8.52 -16.91
C PHE A 445 4.97 8.32 -18.33
N VAL A 446 5.51 7.14 -18.62
CA VAL A 446 6.14 6.82 -19.91
C VAL A 446 5.47 5.68 -20.67
N TYR A 447 4.77 4.75 -20.01
CA TYR A 447 4.13 3.61 -20.68
C TYR A 447 2.99 3.01 -19.82
N PRO A 448 1.87 2.56 -20.41
CA PRO A 448 1.51 2.56 -21.85
C PRO A 448 1.27 3.97 -22.39
N VAL A 449 1.66 4.22 -23.63
CA VAL A 449 1.52 5.54 -24.26
C VAL A 449 0.07 5.78 -24.68
N GLY A 450 -0.49 6.89 -24.24
CA GLY A 450 -1.84 7.33 -24.61
C GLY A 450 -2.94 6.96 -23.61
N ASP A 451 -2.64 6.18 -22.57
CA ASP A 451 -3.62 5.81 -21.55
C ASP A 451 -3.94 7.00 -20.63
N PHE A 452 -2.96 7.88 -20.40
CA PHE A 452 -3.17 9.11 -19.63
C PHE A 452 -2.73 10.35 -20.41
N PRO A 453 -3.40 11.49 -20.23
CA PRO A 453 -2.93 12.76 -20.76
C PRO A 453 -1.58 13.12 -20.10
N GLY A 454 -0.64 13.64 -20.90
CA GLY A 454 0.67 14.06 -20.37
C GLY A 454 1.71 12.96 -20.30
N THR A 455 1.47 11.80 -20.92
CA THR A 455 2.53 10.80 -21.17
C THR A 455 3.69 11.45 -21.89
N VAL A 456 4.92 11.20 -21.43
CA VAL A 456 6.15 11.69 -22.05
C VAL A 456 6.97 10.53 -22.60
N ASP A 457 7.88 10.83 -23.54
CA ASP A 457 8.75 9.81 -24.10
C ASP A 457 9.77 9.31 -23.07
N LEU A 458 10.10 8.04 -23.15
CA LEU A 458 11.21 7.43 -22.43
C LEU A 458 12.53 8.09 -22.82
N VAL A 459 13.33 8.47 -21.84
CA VAL A 459 14.74 8.86 -22.09
C VAL A 459 15.61 7.61 -22.05
N PHE A 460 16.26 7.33 -23.20
CA PHE A 460 17.16 6.20 -23.38
C PHE A 460 18.37 6.60 -24.24
N PRO A 461 19.60 6.20 -23.92
CA PRO A 461 19.99 5.54 -22.67
C PRO A 461 19.79 6.46 -21.45
N LYS A 462 19.71 5.84 -20.25
CA LYS A 462 19.65 6.63 -19.02
C LYS A 462 20.90 7.53 -18.89
N ALA A 463 20.80 8.64 -18.14
CA ALA A 463 21.94 9.46 -17.78
C ALA A 463 22.99 8.63 -17.00
N ASP A 464 24.26 8.98 -17.17
CA ASP A 464 25.33 8.39 -16.36
C ASP A 464 25.13 8.75 -14.87
N PHE A 465 25.43 7.84 -13.98
CA PHE A 465 25.52 8.13 -12.56
C PHE A 465 26.70 9.07 -12.28
N GLU A 466 26.54 10.00 -11.34
CA GLU A 466 27.56 10.97 -10.91
C GLU A 466 28.40 10.47 -9.71
#